data_a86fc914f6823388cce74cea869a91dc
#
_entry.id   a86fc914f6823388cce74cea869a91dc
#
_cell.length_a   1.000
_cell.length_b   1.000
_cell.length_c   1.000
_cell.angle_alpha   90.00
_cell.angle_beta   90.00
_cell.angle_gamma   90.00
#
_symmetry.space_group_name_H-M   'P 1'
#
loop_
_entity.id
_entity.type
_entity.pdbx_description
1 polymer ?
#
loop_
_entity_poly.entity_id
_entity_poly.type
_entity_poly.pdbx_seq_one_letter_code
_entity_poly.pdbx_strand_id
1 'polypeptide(L)'
;MKKIHYTITLFLLLVAILYQPAKNIYFENKRVQNEIYLQEYLSDKSFKRSYVKSLPKRLRPDLKNYHDFLMTRDPNTNSVPSEKVLDAIKFRDAKLNSRSYLDRKSEINWTERGPSKQAGRTRALMLDGNFSSNTKVWAAGVSGGLWTITNISNASSEWTKVSDFWDTLNITCVATDPTDANVIYLGTGEKRGHGLKGFGIWKTSDGGSTWNQLTSSTDLKWIDTIIVRDEGGVGVVYAGGGRSLSEGEYTGVNGLQKSTDGGATWTEVLGEISAGSSHHVTDLELDSNNRLIVGTRTNTFGEGGGQIFYSDDGVIFNQINTNALGTFDRTFVDVSPSDPNVLYAMFENANTGFITWLGKSEDGGDTWTQKTIGVDENGN
;
A
#
# COMPACT_ATOMS: atom_id res chain seq x y z
N MET A 1 36.56 -2.29 -40.18
CA MET A 1 35.43 -1.82 -39.31
C MET A 1 34.04 -2.19 -39.84
N LYS A 2 33.66 -1.89 -41.08
CA LYS A 2 32.32 -2.21 -41.62
C LYS A 2 31.92 -3.70 -41.54
N LYS A 3 32.83 -4.67 -41.82
CA LYS A 3 32.53 -6.11 -41.72
C LYS A 3 32.18 -6.56 -40.28
N ILE A 4 32.87 -6.01 -39.28
CA ILE A 4 32.61 -6.32 -37.85
C ILE A 4 31.23 -5.82 -37.41
N HIS A 5 30.82 -4.65 -37.86
CA HIS A 5 29.49 -4.11 -37.58
C HIS A 5 28.37 -4.98 -38.16
N TYR A 6 28.53 -5.44 -39.41
CA TYR A 6 27.55 -6.36 -40.03
C TYR A 6 27.44 -7.69 -39.28
N THR A 7 28.56 -8.25 -38.83
CA THR A 7 28.58 -9.51 -38.08
C THR A 7 27.88 -9.36 -36.71
N ILE A 8 28.14 -8.25 -36.01
CA ILE A 8 27.48 -7.96 -34.71
C ILE A 8 25.98 -7.72 -34.90
N THR A 9 25.58 -6.96 -35.91
CA THR A 9 24.17 -6.71 -36.22
C THR A 9 23.44 -7.99 -36.58
N LEU A 10 24.05 -8.86 -37.40
CA LEU A 10 23.48 -10.16 -37.77
C LEU A 10 23.34 -11.09 -36.56
N PHE A 11 24.32 -11.10 -35.66
CA PHE A 11 24.30 -11.86 -34.43
C PHE A 11 23.18 -11.39 -33.50
N LEU A 12 23.03 -10.09 -33.30
CA LEU A 12 21.95 -9.50 -32.46
C LEU A 12 20.57 -9.80 -33.07
N LEU A 13 20.42 -9.76 -34.37
CA LEU A 13 19.19 -10.13 -35.06
C LEU A 13 18.88 -11.62 -34.88
N LEU A 14 19.88 -12.49 -34.97
CA LEU A 14 19.72 -13.93 -34.73
C LEU A 14 19.35 -14.24 -33.26
N VAL A 15 19.96 -13.54 -32.31
CA VAL A 15 19.59 -13.63 -30.89
C VAL A 15 18.14 -13.18 -30.67
N ALA A 16 17.74 -12.07 -31.30
CA ALA A 16 16.36 -11.57 -31.18
C ALA A 16 15.33 -12.55 -31.79
N ILE A 17 15.66 -13.16 -32.94
CA ILE A 17 14.80 -14.15 -33.62
C ILE A 17 14.65 -15.44 -32.76
N LEU A 18 15.74 -15.91 -32.15
CA LEU A 18 15.75 -17.14 -31.38
C LEU A 18 15.25 -16.94 -29.91
N TYR A 19 15.29 -15.72 -29.42
CA TYR A 19 14.92 -15.43 -28.03
C TYR A 19 13.47 -15.81 -27.71
N GLN A 20 12.53 -15.41 -28.57
CA GLN A 20 11.11 -15.66 -28.30
C GLN A 20 10.73 -17.15 -28.38
N PRO A 21 11.19 -17.94 -29.39
CA PRO A 21 10.99 -19.39 -29.39
C PRO A 21 11.63 -20.07 -28.19
N ALA A 22 12.86 -19.72 -27.83
CA ALA A 22 13.55 -20.30 -26.66
C ALA A 22 12.82 -19.98 -25.36
N LYS A 23 12.36 -18.74 -25.21
CA LYS A 23 11.53 -18.31 -24.08
C LYS A 23 10.23 -19.10 -23.99
N ASN A 24 9.55 -19.31 -25.12
CA ASN A 24 8.29 -20.07 -25.15
C ASN A 24 8.53 -21.54 -24.76
N ILE A 25 9.60 -22.17 -25.27
CA ILE A 25 9.96 -23.54 -24.88
C ILE A 25 10.29 -23.63 -23.39
N TYR A 26 11.03 -22.67 -22.86
CA TYR A 26 11.34 -22.60 -21.43
C TYR A 26 10.07 -22.53 -20.58
N PHE A 27 9.15 -21.63 -20.92
CA PHE A 27 7.92 -21.48 -20.16
C PHE A 27 7.00 -22.69 -20.32
N GLU A 28 6.92 -23.30 -21.49
CA GLU A 28 6.14 -24.51 -21.70
C GLU A 28 6.66 -25.69 -20.85
N ASN A 29 7.98 -25.89 -20.81
CA ASN A 29 8.57 -26.90 -19.95
C ASN A 29 8.29 -26.62 -18.47
N LYS A 30 8.39 -25.36 -18.05
CA LYS A 30 8.10 -24.95 -16.69
C LYS A 30 6.63 -25.14 -16.35
N ARG A 31 5.73 -24.85 -17.28
CA ARG A 31 4.30 -25.13 -17.17
C ARG A 31 4.02 -26.61 -16.90
N VAL A 32 4.58 -27.48 -17.72
CA VAL A 32 4.41 -28.94 -17.57
C VAL A 32 4.91 -29.41 -16.21
N GLN A 33 6.09 -28.97 -15.78
CA GLN A 33 6.62 -29.32 -14.46
C GLN A 33 5.73 -28.82 -13.33
N ASN A 34 5.20 -27.60 -13.43
CA ASN A 34 4.29 -27.05 -12.45
C ASN A 34 2.95 -27.79 -12.41
N GLU A 35 2.44 -28.25 -13.56
CA GLU A 35 1.23 -29.07 -13.63
C GLU A 35 1.42 -30.42 -12.94
N ILE A 36 2.55 -31.10 -13.20
CA ILE A 36 2.89 -32.35 -12.53
C ILE A 36 2.95 -32.13 -11.01
N TYR A 37 3.69 -31.10 -10.58
CA TYR A 37 3.80 -30.76 -9.16
C TYR A 37 2.44 -30.47 -8.54
N LEU A 38 1.56 -29.74 -9.23
CA LEU A 38 0.21 -29.45 -8.77
C LEU A 38 -0.63 -30.71 -8.63
N GLN A 39 -0.56 -31.64 -9.60
CA GLN A 39 -1.27 -32.92 -9.54
C GLN A 39 -0.79 -33.78 -8.37
N GLU A 40 0.52 -33.88 -8.17
CA GLU A 40 1.11 -34.60 -7.02
C GLU A 40 0.66 -33.97 -5.71
N TYR A 41 0.75 -32.64 -5.60
CA TYR A 41 0.35 -31.91 -4.41
C TYR A 41 -1.14 -32.07 -4.08
N LEU A 42 -2.03 -31.98 -5.07
CA LEU A 42 -3.47 -32.18 -4.86
C LEU A 42 -3.84 -33.64 -4.56
N SER A 43 -3.00 -34.61 -4.97
CA SER A 43 -3.17 -36.02 -4.62
C SER A 43 -2.70 -36.31 -3.20
N ASP A 44 -1.89 -35.47 -2.60
CA ASP A 44 -1.37 -35.63 -1.24
C ASP A 44 -2.51 -35.63 -0.22
N LYS A 45 -2.36 -36.44 0.82
CA LYS A 45 -3.27 -36.52 1.98
C LYS A 45 -3.48 -35.21 2.71
N SER A 46 -2.51 -34.27 2.62
CA SER A 46 -2.56 -32.95 3.24
C SER A 46 -3.77 -32.11 2.80
N PHE A 47 -4.29 -32.33 1.58
CA PHE A 47 -5.49 -31.65 1.05
C PHE A 47 -6.80 -32.39 1.28
N LYS A 48 -6.76 -33.60 1.80
CA LYS A 48 -8.01 -34.26 2.16
C LYS A 48 -8.68 -33.49 3.30
N ARG A 49 -9.96 -33.17 3.12
CA ARG A 49 -10.75 -32.41 4.10
C ARG A 49 -10.66 -32.96 5.52
N SER A 50 -10.56 -34.29 5.64
CA SER A 50 -10.37 -34.98 6.92
C SER A 50 -9.02 -34.65 7.55
N TYR A 51 -7.94 -34.63 6.76
CA TYR A 51 -6.61 -34.29 7.22
C TYR A 51 -6.52 -32.82 7.65
N VAL A 52 -7.00 -31.89 6.81
CA VAL A 52 -7.04 -30.46 7.15
C VAL A 52 -7.81 -30.21 8.45
N LYS A 53 -8.92 -30.91 8.68
CA LYS A 53 -9.69 -30.82 9.92
C LYS A 53 -8.94 -31.36 11.14
N SER A 54 -8.00 -32.29 10.97
CA SER A 54 -7.19 -32.84 12.06
C SER A 54 -6.06 -31.92 12.48
N LEU A 55 -5.69 -30.94 11.64
CA LEU A 55 -4.62 -30.00 11.95
C LEU A 55 -5.04 -29.00 13.03
N PRO A 56 -4.10 -28.51 13.85
CA PRO A 56 -4.32 -27.37 14.73
C PRO A 56 -4.85 -26.16 13.96
N LYS A 57 -5.75 -25.39 14.54
CA LYS A 57 -6.38 -24.22 13.86
C LYS A 57 -5.35 -23.24 13.27
N ARG A 58 -4.20 -23.06 13.93
CA ARG A 58 -3.11 -22.17 13.48
C ARG A 58 -2.48 -22.58 12.14
N LEU A 59 -2.53 -23.86 11.78
CA LEU A 59 -1.95 -24.37 10.52
C LEU A 59 -2.96 -24.40 9.36
N ARG A 60 -4.26 -24.33 9.65
CA ARG A 60 -5.32 -24.39 8.61
C ARG A 60 -5.32 -23.19 7.66
N PRO A 61 -5.14 -21.94 8.12
CA PRO A 61 -5.04 -20.78 7.22
C PRO A 61 -3.87 -20.87 6.23
N ASP A 62 -2.72 -21.36 6.69
CA ASP A 62 -1.53 -21.46 5.84
C ASP A 62 -1.72 -22.45 4.71
N LEU A 63 -2.31 -23.62 5.01
CA LEU A 63 -2.65 -24.60 3.99
C LEU A 63 -3.72 -24.10 3.02
N LYS A 64 -4.70 -23.35 3.50
CA LYS A 64 -5.70 -22.72 2.64
C LYS A 64 -5.05 -21.71 1.69
N ASN A 65 -4.22 -20.84 2.20
CA ASN A 65 -3.53 -19.82 1.41
C ASN A 65 -2.63 -20.45 0.35
N TYR A 66 -1.92 -21.51 0.70
CA TYR A 66 -1.11 -22.24 -0.25
C TYR A 66 -1.95 -22.95 -1.32
N HIS A 67 -3.08 -23.53 -0.95
CA HIS A 67 -4.04 -24.09 -1.91
C HIS A 67 -4.60 -23.01 -2.83
N ASP A 68 -5.01 -21.87 -2.29
CA ASP A 68 -5.53 -20.75 -3.07
C ASP A 68 -4.46 -20.22 -4.04
N PHE A 69 -3.20 -20.13 -3.60
CA PHE A 69 -2.06 -19.79 -4.47
C PHE A 69 -1.92 -20.80 -5.64
N LEU A 70 -1.95 -22.11 -5.35
CA LEU A 70 -1.82 -23.13 -6.39
C LEU A 70 -2.97 -23.08 -7.40
N MET A 71 -4.17 -22.72 -6.96
CA MET A 71 -5.35 -22.61 -7.82
C MET A 71 -5.39 -21.33 -8.65
N THR A 72 -4.72 -20.27 -8.20
CA THR A 72 -4.78 -18.94 -8.83
C THR A 72 -3.51 -18.57 -9.59
N ARG A 73 -2.40 -19.27 -9.36
CA ARG A 73 -1.13 -18.99 -10.04
C ARG A 73 -1.19 -19.28 -11.53
N ASP A 74 -0.44 -18.53 -12.31
CA ASP A 74 -0.11 -18.85 -13.71
C ASP A 74 0.90 -20.02 -13.71
N PRO A 75 0.57 -21.18 -14.31
CA PRO A 75 1.47 -22.35 -14.34
C PRO A 75 2.83 -22.06 -15.01
N ASN A 76 2.88 -21.11 -15.97
CA ASN A 76 4.10 -20.78 -16.69
C ASN A 76 5.09 -19.99 -15.81
N THR A 77 4.58 -19.07 -15.01
CA THR A 77 5.41 -18.18 -14.19
C THR A 77 5.51 -18.64 -12.75
N ASN A 78 4.63 -19.54 -12.30
CA ASN A 78 4.46 -19.97 -10.90
C ASN A 78 4.21 -18.77 -9.96
N SER A 79 3.53 -17.75 -10.45
CA SER A 79 3.14 -16.55 -9.72
C SER A 79 1.69 -16.20 -9.99
N VAL A 80 1.05 -15.48 -9.05
CA VAL A 80 -0.29 -14.94 -9.28
C VAL A 80 -0.14 -13.64 -10.07
N PRO A 81 -0.58 -13.60 -11.35
CA PRO A 81 -0.32 -12.45 -12.22
C PRO A 81 -1.28 -11.31 -11.92
N SER A 82 -1.05 -10.58 -10.82
CA SER A 82 -1.91 -9.49 -10.36
C SER A 82 -2.07 -8.38 -11.42
N GLU A 83 -1.06 -8.15 -12.26
CA GLU A 83 -1.12 -7.19 -13.37
C GLU A 83 -2.14 -7.57 -14.45
N LYS A 84 -2.43 -8.86 -14.63
CA LYS A 84 -3.48 -9.32 -15.59
C LYS A 84 -4.89 -8.95 -15.13
N VAL A 85 -5.08 -8.62 -13.85
CA VAL A 85 -6.37 -8.13 -13.33
C VAL A 85 -6.72 -6.80 -14.02
N LEU A 86 -5.75 -5.92 -14.21
CA LEU A 86 -5.94 -4.65 -14.92
C LEU A 86 -6.37 -4.86 -16.37
N ASP A 87 -5.75 -5.80 -17.06
CA ASP A 87 -6.12 -6.14 -18.43
C ASP A 87 -7.52 -6.76 -18.49
N ALA A 88 -7.87 -7.60 -17.53
CA ALA A 88 -9.21 -8.18 -17.41
C ALA A 88 -10.28 -7.11 -17.14
N ILE A 89 -9.98 -6.12 -16.30
CA ILE A 89 -10.86 -4.98 -16.02
C ILE A 89 -11.07 -4.15 -17.29
N LYS A 90 -9.99 -3.77 -17.98
CA LYS A 90 -10.05 -3.05 -19.26
C LYS A 90 -10.87 -3.81 -20.31
N PHE A 91 -10.65 -5.12 -20.42
CA PHE A 91 -11.41 -5.99 -21.32
C PHE A 91 -12.90 -6.02 -20.96
N ARG A 92 -13.22 -6.16 -19.66
CA ARG A 92 -14.60 -6.10 -19.15
C ARG A 92 -15.26 -4.79 -19.54
N ASP A 93 -14.60 -3.66 -19.27
CA ASP A 93 -15.15 -2.32 -19.50
C ASP A 93 -15.36 -2.06 -21.00
N ALA A 94 -14.41 -2.48 -21.83
CA ALA A 94 -14.58 -2.41 -23.29
C ALA A 94 -15.78 -3.24 -23.77
N LYS A 95 -16.01 -4.42 -23.15
CA LYS A 95 -17.18 -5.25 -23.46
C LYS A 95 -18.48 -4.63 -22.97
N LEU A 96 -18.51 -4.09 -21.74
CA LEU A 96 -19.68 -3.42 -21.18
C LEU A 96 -20.11 -2.22 -22.04
N ASN A 97 -19.15 -1.49 -22.58
CA ASN A 97 -19.39 -0.34 -23.44
C ASN A 97 -19.65 -0.70 -24.91
N SER A 98 -19.57 -1.97 -25.29
CA SER A 98 -19.83 -2.38 -26.66
C SER A 98 -21.33 -2.38 -26.97
N ARG A 99 -21.71 -1.95 -28.18
CA ARG A 99 -23.11 -1.97 -28.67
C ARG A 99 -23.77 -3.34 -28.50
N SER A 100 -23.03 -4.43 -28.77
CA SER A 100 -23.56 -5.79 -28.68
C SER A 100 -23.88 -6.22 -27.25
N TYR A 101 -23.26 -5.60 -26.25
CA TYR A 101 -23.59 -5.84 -24.83
C TYR A 101 -24.83 -5.02 -24.43
N LEU A 102 -24.88 -3.73 -24.81
CA LEU A 102 -26.01 -2.86 -24.51
C LEU A 102 -27.33 -3.39 -25.11
N ASP A 103 -27.23 -3.97 -26.31
CA ASP A 103 -28.40 -4.58 -27.00
C ASP A 103 -28.87 -5.90 -26.37
N ARG A 104 -28.01 -6.54 -25.55
CA ARG A 104 -28.28 -7.82 -24.87
C ARG A 104 -28.44 -7.68 -23.36
N LYS A 105 -28.58 -6.46 -22.86
CA LYS A 105 -28.76 -6.23 -21.43
C LYS A 105 -30.02 -6.95 -20.95
N SER A 106 -29.81 -8.05 -20.26
CA SER A 106 -30.91 -8.79 -19.63
C SER A 106 -31.48 -7.93 -18.50
N GLU A 107 -32.80 -7.97 -18.33
CA GLU A 107 -33.51 -7.30 -17.24
C GLU A 107 -33.30 -8.00 -15.88
N ILE A 108 -32.13 -8.66 -15.69
CA ILE A 108 -31.79 -9.30 -14.42
C ILE A 108 -31.37 -8.21 -13.42
N ASN A 109 -32.23 -7.98 -12.46
CA ASN A 109 -31.94 -7.12 -11.32
C ASN A 109 -31.23 -7.93 -10.23
N TRP A 110 -29.97 -7.58 -9.97
CA TRP A 110 -29.20 -8.14 -8.88
C TRP A 110 -29.47 -7.34 -7.61
N THR A 111 -29.89 -8.02 -6.55
CA THR A 111 -30.03 -7.41 -5.22
C THR A 111 -28.94 -7.98 -4.33
N GLU A 112 -28.17 -7.12 -3.71
CA GLU A 112 -27.15 -7.52 -2.74
C GLU A 112 -27.84 -8.16 -1.51
N ARG A 113 -27.37 -9.35 -1.14
CA ARG A 113 -27.89 -10.12 0.00
C ARG A 113 -26.91 -10.21 1.16
N GLY A 114 -25.81 -9.50 1.08
CA GLY A 114 -24.77 -9.51 2.09
C GLY A 114 -23.70 -10.59 1.88
N PRO A 115 -22.84 -10.82 2.86
CA PRO A 115 -22.99 -10.56 4.31
C PRO A 115 -22.81 -9.09 4.70
N SER A 116 -23.80 -8.49 5.31
CA SER A 116 -23.77 -7.09 5.77
C SER A 116 -23.18 -6.90 7.19
N LYS A 117 -22.91 -8.00 7.89
CA LYS A 117 -22.40 -8.00 9.28
C LYS A 117 -20.99 -8.56 9.41
N GLN A 118 -20.26 -8.72 8.31
CA GLN A 118 -18.90 -9.22 8.36
C GLN A 118 -17.96 -8.03 8.54
N ALA A 119 -17.20 -8.03 9.66
CA ALA A 119 -16.21 -7.00 9.92
C ALA A 119 -15.06 -7.07 8.91
N GLY A 120 -14.60 -5.92 8.46
CA GLY A 120 -13.38 -5.74 7.69
C GLY A 120 -12.34 -4.97 8.50
N ARG A 121 -11.10 -4.90 7.99
CA ARG A 121 -10.05 -4.07 8.59
C ARG A 121 -10.03 -2.70 7.91
N THR A 122 -10.47 -1.66 8.63
CA THR A 122 -10.30 -0.26 8.20
C THR A 122 -8.86 0.15 8.46
N ARG A 123 -8.24 0.80 7.50
CA ARG A 123 -6.85 1.24 7.55
C ARG A 123 -6.72 2.75 7.68
N ALA A 124 -7.61 3.51 7.06
CA ALA A 124 -7.62 4.96 7.16
C ALA A 124 -9.05 5.48 7.35
N LEU A 125 -9.15 6.56 8.09
CA LEU A 125 -10.36 7.36 8.29
C LEU A 125 -10.00 8.82 8.09
N MET A 126 -10.88 9.58 7.43
CA MET A 126 -10.67 10.99 7.19
C MET A 126 -12.02 11.73 7.25
N LEU A 127 -12.04 12.87 7.94
CA LEU A 127 -13.15 13.83 7.81
C LEU A 127 -13.06 14.56 6.49
N ASP A 128 -14.19 14.74 5.82
CA ASP A 128 -14.23 15.45 4.54
C ASP A 128 -14.11 16.97 4.77
N GLY A 129 -13.08 17.57 4.19
CA GLY A 129 -12.81 19.00 4.36
C GLY A 129 -13.85 19.94 3.73
N ASN A 130 -14.66 19.45 2.78
CA ASN A 130 -15.73 20.23 2.14
C ASN A 130 -17.03 20.30 2.97
N PHE A 131 -17.15 19.52 4.04
CA PHE A 131 -18.34 19.49 4.87
C PHE A 131 -18.18 20.42 6.08
N SER A 132 -18.84 21.54 6.04
CA SER A 132 -18.81 22.56 7.11
C SER A 132 -19.29 22.04 8.49
N SER A 133 -20.06 20.96 8.50
CA SER A 133 -20.50 20.27 9.73
C SER A 133 -19.51 19.20 10.24
N ASN A 134 -18.41 18.95 9.51
CA ASN A 134 -17.44 17.89 9.81
C ASN A 134 -18.08 16.52 10.11
N THR A 135 -19.14 16.18 9.40
CA THR A 135 -19.90 14.94 9.62
C THR A 135 -19.73 13.91 8.52
N LYS A 136 -19.26 14.32 7.33
CA LYS A 136 -18.92 13.38 6.26
C LYS A 136 -17.57 12.74 6.53
N VAL A 137 -17.52 11.40 6.46
CA VAL A 137 -16.31 10.61 6.71
C VAL A 137 -16.02 9.71 5.53
N TRP A 138 -14.75 9.61 5.22
CA TRP A 138 -14.19 8.62 4.31
C TRP A 138 -13.54 7.50 5.12
N ALA A 139 -13.79 6.24 4.73
CA ALA A 139 -13.20 5.06 5.34
C ALA A 139 -12.56 4.18 4.27
N ALA A 140 -11.30 3.85 4.46
CA ALA A 140 -10.53 3.02 3.55
C ALA A 140 -10.26 1.65 4.16
N GLY A 141 -10.66 0.60 3.43
CA GLY A 141 -10.49 -0.79 3.83
C GLY A 141 -9.25 -1.43 3.20
N VAL A 142 -8.60 -2.32 3.95
CA VAL A 142 -7.41 -3.08 3.48
C VAL A 142 -7.69 -3.90 2.22
N SER A 143 -8.92 -4.37 2.06
CA SER A 143 -9.36 -5.15 0.90
C SER A 143 -10.82 -4.87 0.53
N GLY A 144 -11.41 -3.82 1.14
CA GLY A 144 -12.81 -3.46 0.98
C GLY A 144 -13.05 -2.16 0.20
N GLY A 145 -12.00 -1.55 -0.36
CA GLY A 145 -12.09 -0.29 -1.11
C GLY A 145 -12.39 0.92 -0.26
N LEU A 146 -12.90 1.96 -0.91
CA LEU A 146 -13.25 3.24 -0.30
C LEU A 146 -14.76 3.33 -0.04
N TRP A 147 -15.09 3.79 1.15
CA TRP A 147 -16.46 4.02 1.61
C TRP A 147 -16.62 5.43 2.10
N THR A 148 -17.84 5.96 2.03
CA THR A 148 -18.19 7.26 2.59
C THR A 148 -19.52 7.20 3.34
N ILE A 149 -19.64 8.01 4.37
CA ILE A 149 -20.88 8.29 5.08
C ILE A 149 -21.09 9.79 5.13
N THR A 150 -22.27 10.26 4.77
CA THR A 150 -22.54 11.69 4.63
C THR A 150 -22.74 12.39 5.99
N ASN A 151 -23.19 11.64 7.00
CA ASN A 151 -23.36 12.16 8.36
C ASN A 151 -23.14 11.08 9.40
N ILE A 152 -21.92 11.02 9.94
CA ILE A 152 -21.55 10.03 10.98
C ILE A 152 -22.30 10.24 12.31
N SER A 153 -22.80 11.46 12.56
CA SER A 153 -23.56 11.77 13.78
C SER A 153 -25.02 11.32 13.70
N ASN A 154 -25.51 10.93 12.53
CA ASN A 154 -26.87 10.43 12.36
C ASN A 154 -26.87 8.90 12.30
N ALA A 155 -27.44 8.26 13.32
CA ALA A 155 -27.52 6.79 13.43
C ALA A 155 -28.29 6.11 12.26
N SER A 156 -29.07 6.85 11.49
CA SER A 156 -29.78 6.35 10.31
C SER A 156 -28.97 6.52 9.00
N SER A 157 -27.80 7.15 9.04
CA SER A 157 -26.92 7.24 7.87
C SER A 157 -26.24 5.90 7.61
N GLU A 158 -26.10 5.56 6.34
CA GLU A 158 -25.47 4.33 5.92
C GLU A 158 -24.14 4.61 5.19
N TRP A 159 -23.20 3.69 5.32
CA TRP A 159 -21.98 3.70 4.55
C TRP A 159 -22.26 3.33 3.11
N THR A 160 -21.77 4.15 2.19
CA THR A 160 -21.89 3.94 0.73
C THR A 160 -20.51 3.63 0.15
N LYS A 161 -20.45 2.58 -0.66
CA LYS A 161 -19.24 2.26 -1.44
C LYS A 161 -19.00 3.33 -2.50
N VAL A 162 -17.74 3.69 -2.70
CA VAL A 162 -17.36 4.58 -3.81
C VAL A 162 -17.26 3.79 -5.11
N SER A 163 -16.55 2.65 -5.11
CA SER A 163 -16.48 1.74 -6.26
C SER A 163 -15.97 0.37 -5.83
N ASP A 164 -16.51 -0.69 -6.45
CA ASP A 164 -15.98 -2.06 -6.34
C ASP A 164 -15.12 -2.44 -7.55
N PHE A 165 -14.95 -1.54 -8.52
CA PHE A 165 -14.36 -1.84 -9.82
C PHE A 165 -13.04 -1.13 -10.10
N TRP A 166 -12.40 -0.63 -9.05
CA TRP A 166 -11.03 -0.12 -9.15
C TRP A 166 -10.03 -1.25 -9.33
N ASP A 167 -8.88 -0.91 -9.87
CA ASP A 167 -7.77 -1.84 -10.11
C ASP A 167 -7.27 -2.51 -8.82
N THR A 168 -7.50 -1.84 -7.69
CA THR A 168 -7.25 -2.39 -6.36
C THR A 168 -8.25 -1.83 -5.36
N LEU A 169 -8.62 -2.66 -4.38
CA LEU A 169 -9.46 -2.28 -3.24
C LEU A 169 -8.65 -2.19 -1.94
N ASN A 170 -7.32 -2.33 -2.01
CA ASN A 170 -6.43 -2.24 -0.85
C ASN A 170 -5.91 -0.82 -0.67
N ILE A 171 -6.69 -0.01 0.03
CA ILE A 171 -6.37 1.39 0.32
C ILE A 171 -5.79 1.47 1.73
N THR A 172 -4.63 2.12 1.85
CA THR A 172 -3.85 2.18 3.09
C THR A 172 -3.89 3.53 3.77
N CYS A 173 -4.02 4.60 3.01
CA CYS A 173 -4.04 5.97 3.51
C CYS A 173 -4.89 6.87 2.63
N VAL A 174 -5.30 8.00 3.19
CA VAL A 174 -6.11 9.03 2.52
C VAL A 174 -5.69 10.40 3.04
N ALA A 175 -5.56 11.37 2.16
CA ALA A 175 -5.20 12.75 2.50
C ALA A 175 -5.95 13.76 1.64
N THR A 176 -6.43 14.84 2.26
CA THR A 176 -7.01 15.99 1.56
C THR A 176 -5.95 17.06 1.34
N ASP A 177 -6.01 17.74 0.22
CA ASP A 177 -5.21 18.92 -0.06
C ASP A 177 -5.72 20.10 0.79
N PRO A 178 -4.89 20.69 1.67
CA PRO A 178 -5.31 21.81 2.51
C PRO A 178 -5.59 23.08 1.72
N THR A 179 -5.10 23.20 0.47
CA THR A 179 -5.33 24.35 -0.40
C THR A 179 -6.58 24.21 -1.27
N ASP A 180 -7.07 22.97 -1.47
CA ASP A 180 -8.33 22.66 -2.17
C ASP A 180 -8.97 21.38 -1.62
N ALA A 181 -9.98 21.50 -0.79
CA ALA A 181 -10.65 20.38 -0.17
C ALA A 181 -11.37 19.42 -1.16
N ASN A 182 -11.53 19.79 -2.44
CA ASN A 182 -12.02 18.89 -3.48
C ASN A 182 -10.94 17.90 -3.94
N VAL A 183 -9.68 18.21 -3.65
CA VAL A 183 -8.54 17.36 -4.04
C VAL A 183 -8.22 16.40 -2.90
N ILE A 184 -8.38 15.09 -3.17
CA ILE A 184 -8.09 14.02 -2.21
C ILE A 184 -7.20 12.98 -2.89
N TYR A 185 -6.23 12.46 -2.15
CA TYR A 185 -5.32 11.41 -2.58
C TYR A 185 -5.53 10.13 -1.77
N LEU A 186 -5.39 8.98 -2.42
CA LEU A 186 -5.46 7.65 -1.81
C LEU A 186 -4.17 6.89 -2.12
N GLY A 187 -3.53 6.35 -1.10
CA GLY A 187 -2.42 5.42 -1.27
C GLY A 187 -2.90 3.98 -1.25
N THR A 188 -2.22 3.12 -2.01
CA THR A 188 -2.58 1.71 -2.14
C THR A 188 -1.40 0.78 -1.84
N GLY A 189 -1.70 -0.47 -1.44
CA GLY A 189 -0.71 -1.50 -1.19
C GLY A 189 -0.46 -1.80 0.29
N GLU A 190 -0.99 -2.91 0.79
CA GLU A 190 -0.85 -3.33 2.19
C GLU A 190 0.26 -4.36 2.34
N LYS A 191 1.33 -4.00 3.04
CA LYS A 191 2.49 -4.87 3.29
C LYS A 191 2.22 -5.95 4.35
N ARG A 192 1.34 -5.68 5.33
CA ARG A 192 1.10 -6.61 6.44
C ARG A 192 0.29 -7.84 6.00
N GLY A 193 0.67 -9.00 6.47
CA GLY A 193 0.06 -10.27 6.13
C GLY A 193 0.63 -10.85 4.83
N HIS A 194 -0.21 -11.15 3.85
CA HIS A 194 0.18 -11.77 2.58
C HIS A 194 0.55 -10.77 1.48
N GLY A 195 0.77 -9.49 1.82
CA GLY A 195 1.22 -8.46 0.90
C GLY A 195 0.25 -8.23 -0.25
N LEU A 196 -0.77 -7.41 -0.04
CA LEU A 196 -1.66 -6.98 -1.11
C LEU A 196 -1.01 -5.83 -1.87
N LYS A 197 -0.41 -6.16 -3.01
CA LYS A 197 0.25 -5.20 -3.89
C LYS A 197 -0.70 -4.09 -4.33
N GLY A 198 -0.26 -2.86 -4.18
CA GLY A 198 -0.97 -1.68 -4.65
C GLY A 198 -0.62 -1.33 -6.09
N PHE A 199 -1.32 -0.32 -6.60
CA PHE A 199 -1.16 0.23 -7.94
C PHE A 199 -0.98 1.76 -7.88
N GLY A 200 -0.14 2.23 -6.96
CA GLY A 200 0.18 3.64 -6.82
C GLY A 200 -0.90 4.44 -6.09
N ILE A 201 -1.02 5.70 -6.51
CA ILE A 201 -1.88 6.71 -5.90
C ILE A 201 -3.09 6.98 -6.80
N TRP A 202 -4.25 7.12 -6.18
CA TRP A 202 -5.48 7.60 -6.82
C TRP A 202 -5.79 9.00 -6.36
N LYS A 203 -6.35 9.82 -7.26
CA LYS A 203 -6.68 11.21 -7.00
C LYS A 203 -8.09 11.52 -7.44
N THR A 204 -8.80 12.31 -6.67
CA THR A 204 -9.97 13.07 -7.09
C THR A 204 -9.66 14.56 -7.11
N SER A 205 -10.36 15.33 -7.93
CA SER A 205 -10.33 16.79 -7.95
C SER A 205 -11.76 17.39 -7.94
N ASP A 206 -12.75 16.56 -7.58
CA ASP A 206 -14.17 16.92 -7.60
C ASP A 206 -14.90 16.43 -6.32
N GLY A 207 -14.18 16.38 -5.19
CA GLY A 207 -14.73 15.99 -3.90
C GLY A 207 -15.15 14.51 -3.83
N GLY A 208 -14.50 13.66 -4.66
CA GLY A 208 -14.72 12.21 -4.65
C GLY A 208 -15.82 11.74 -5.60
N SER A 209 -16.31 12.59 -6.50
CA SER A 209 -17.29 12.18 -7.51
C SER A 209 -16.65 11.32 -8.60
N THR A 210 -15.42 11.65 -9.01
CA THR A 210 -14.60 10.83 -9.91
C THR A 210 -13.19 10.61 -9.34
N TRP A 211 -12.61 9.47 -9.65
CA TRP A 211 -11.29 9.08 -9.19
C TRP A 211 -10.42 8.58 -10.33
N ASN A 212 -9.18 9.04 -10.38
CA ASN A 212 -8.24 8.68 -11.42
C ASN A 212 -6.94 8.18 -10.79
N GLN A 213 -6.39 7.10 -11.33
CA GLN A 213 -5.07 6.61 -10.98
C GLN A 213 -3.99 7.55 -11.53
N LEU A 214 -3.04 7.93 -10.71
CA LEU A 214 -1.85 8.66 -11.14
C LEU A 214 -0.85 7.67 -11.74
N THR A 215 -0.76 7.61 -13.05
CA THR A 215 0.11 6.65 -13.78
C THR A 215 1.59 6.83 -13.46
N SER A 216 2.03 8.05 -13.09
CA SER A 216 3.37 8.38 -12.60
C SER A 216 3.74 7.70 -11.28
N SER A 217 2.76 7.22 -10.52
CA SER A 217 2.94 6.63 -9.20
C SER A 217 2.83 5.10 -9.18
N THR A 218 2.68 4.44 -10.34
CA THR A 218 2.42 3.00 -10.42
C THR A 218 3.55 2.11 -9.85
N ASP A 219 4.76 2.66 -9.72
CA ASP A 219 5.88 1.97 -9.08
C ASP A 219 5.88 2.12 -7.55
N LEU A 220 5.08 3.03 -6.99
CA LEU A 220 4.82 3.14 -5.56
C LEU A 220 3.80 2.08 -5.13
N LYS A 221 4.24 0.83 -5.04
CA LYS A 221 3.35 -0.34 -4.86
C LYS A 221 2.98 -0.61 -3.41
N TRP A 222 3.65 0.03 -2.46
CA TRP A 222 3.48 -0.18 -1.03
C TRP A 222 3.51 1.16 -0.32
N ILE A 223 2.38 1.86 -0.35
CA ILE A 223 2.24 3.19 0.23
C ILE A 223 1.63 3.02 1.62
N ASP A 224 2.42 3.34 2.64
CA ASP A 224 1.98 3.26 4.04
C ASP A 224 1.25 4.53 4.48
N THR A 225 1.66 5.69 3.96
CA THR A 225 1.16 7.00 4.39
C THR A 225 1.25 8.04 3.26
N ILE A 226 0.30 8.98 3.24
CA ILE A 226 0.30 10.17 2.37
C ILE A 226 -0.11 11.36 3.21
N ILE A 227 0.54 12.49 2.98
CA ILE A 227 0.12 13.78 3.50
C ILE A 227 0.24 14.85 2.41
N VAL A 228 -0.60 15.86 2.45
CA VAL A 228 -0.49 17.03 1.58
C VAL A 228 -0.20 18.25 2.44
N ARG A 229 0.90 18.91 2.14
CA ARG A 229 1.40 20.08 2.84
C ARG A 229 1.14 21.33 2.02
N ASP A 230 0.66 22.38 2.66
CA ASP A 230 0.60 23.72 2.02
C ASP A 230 2.01 24.33 1.97
N GLU A 231 2.58 24.44 0.80
CA GLU A 231 3.87 25.13 0.57
C GLU A 231 3.65 26.42 -0.22
N GLY A 232 3.21 27.47 0.49
CA GLY A 232 3.00 28.79 -0.10
C GLY A 232 1.75 28.87 -1.00
N GLY A 233 0.68 28.19 -0.64
CA GLY A 233 -0.57 28.16 -1.39
C GLY A 233 -0.63 27.05 -2.44
N VAL A 234 0.34 26.16 -2.45
CA VAL A 234 0.39 24.98 -3.32
C VAL A 234 0.34 23.72 -2.47
N GLY A 235 -0.59 22.81 -2.77
CA GLY A 235 -0.67 21.50 -2.14
C GLY A 235 0.45 20.59 -2.64
N VAL A 236 1.48 20.38 -1.83
CA VAL A 236 2.62 19.51 -2.12
C VAL A 236 2.38 18.15 -1.48
N VAL A 237 2.42 17.10 -2.30
CA VAL A 237 2.12 15.73 -1.86
C VAL A 237 3.38 15.01 -1.41
N TYR A 238 3.33 14.44 -0.23
CA TYR A 238 4.36 13.54 0.29
C TYR A 238 3.76 12.14 0.44
N ALA A 239 4.41 11.15 -0.14
CA ALA A 239 4.01 9.75 -0.07
C ALA A 239 5.16 8.92 0.52
N GLY A 240 4.89 8.29 1.65
CA GLY A 240 5.81 7.40 2.35
C GLY A 240 5.47 5.96 2.08
N GLY A 241 6.49 5.14 1.91
CA GLY A 241 6.30 3.73 1.69
C GLY A 241 7.61 2.96 1.61
N GLY A 242 7.53 1.74 1.09
CA GLY A 242 8.71 0.92 1.00
C GLY A 242 8.60 -0.18 -0.05
N ARG A 243 9.64 -1.01 -0.10
CA ARG A 243 9.65 -2.23 -0.90
C ARG A 243 9.12 -3.41 -0.09
N SER A 244 8.48 -4.33 -0.75
CA SER A 244 8.08 -5.59 -0.13
C SER A 244 8.28 -6.76 -1.08
N LEU A 245 8.46 -7.94 -0.50
CA LEU A 245 8.50 -9.17 -1.27
C LEU A 245 7.09 -9.51 -1.75
N SER A 246 6.92 -9.59 -3.05
CA SER A 246 5.67 -10.04 -3.68
C SER A 246 6.03 -10.96 -4.84
N GLU A 247 5.37 -12.12 -4.89
CA GLU A 247 5.55 -13.08 -5.99
C GLU A 247 7.02 -13.53 -6.20
N GLY A 248 7.81 -13.54 -5.12
CA GLY A 248 9.22 -13.93 -5.15
C GLY A 248 10.19 -12.81 -5.50
N GLU A 249 9.71 -11.59 -5.74
CA GLU A 249 10.54 -10.42 -6.05
C GLU A 249 10.26 -9.26 -5.11
N TYR A 250 11.29 -8.48 -4.80
CA TYR A 250 11.14 -7.22 -4.11
C TYR A 250 10.65 -6.16 -5.08
N THR A 251 9.44 -5.66 -4.85
CA THR A 251 8.78 -4.65 -5.69
C THR A 251 8.49 -3.38 -4.90
N GLY A 252 8.24 -2.28 -5.61
CA GLY A 252 7.97 -0.96 -5.03
C GLY A 252 9.24 -0.13 -4.86
N VAL A 253 9.06 1.07 -4.35
CA VAL A 253 10.10 2.07 -4.12
C VAL A 253 10.14 2.39 -2.64
N ASN A 254 11.32 2.41 -2.04
CA ASN A 254 11.52 2.94 -0.69
C ASN A 254 11.57 4.47 -0.75
N GLY A 255 11.53 5.10 0.41
CA GLY A 255 11.79 6.52 0.59
C GLY A 255 10.54 7.34 0.80
N LEU A 256 10.78 8.64 0.94
CA LEU A 256 9.77 9.67 0.97
C LEU A 256 9.71 10.34 -0.40
N GLN A 257 8.64 10.14 -1.10
CA GLN A 257 8.41 10.70 -2.43
C GLN A 257 7.66 12.02 -2.31
N LYS A 258 8.15 13.08 -2.97
CA LYS A 258 7.55 14.40 -3.03
C LYS A 258 7.06 14.71 -4.43
N SER A 259 5.87 15.30 -4.56
CA SER A 259 5.33 15.85 -5.79
C SER A 259 4.85 17.28 -5.56
N THR A 260 5.33 18.20 -6.38
CA THR A 260 4.94 19.63 -6.37
C THR A 260 3.96 19.99 -7.50
N ASP A 261 3.56 19.02 -8.30
CA ASP A 261 2.72 19.17 -9.50
C ASP A 261 1.43 18.33 -9.44
N GLY A 262 0.98 18.04 -8.21
CA GLY A 262 -0.26 17.32 -7.97
C GLY A 262 -0.20 15.85 -8.34
N GLY A 263 0.99 15.25 -8.32
CA GLY A 263 1.23 13.84 -8.58
C GLY A 263 1.64 13.52 -10.02
N ALA A 264 1.95 14.51 -10.87
CA ALA A 264 2.41 14.26 -12.22
C ALA A 264 3.85 13.75 -12.26
N THR A 265 4.71 14.23 -11.35
CA THR A 265 6.09 13.73 -11.17
C THR A 265 6.42 13.52 -9.70
N TRP A 266 7.39 12.64 -9.43
CA TRP A 266 7.80 12.26 -8.08
C TRP A 266 9.32 12.30 -7.93
N THR A 267 9.79 12.80 -6.79
CA THR A 267 11.21 12.86 -6.43
C THR A 267 11.39 12.37 -5.00
N GLU A 268 12.36 11.49 -4.76
CA GLU A 268 12.75 11.09 -3.41
C GLU A 268 13.47 12.25 -2.70
N VAL A 269 13.05 12.56 -1.46
CA VAL A 269 13.54 13.73 -0.71
C VAL A 269 14.18 13.37 0.63
N LEU A 270 13.88 12.22 1.23
CA LEU A 270 14.58 11.74 2.43
C LEU A 270 15.77 10.90 2.01
N GLY A 271 16.96 11.37 2.08
CA GLY A 271 18.19 10.78 1.57
C GLY A 271 18.36 9.26 1.85
N GLU A 272 19.34 8.66 1.18
CA GLU A 272 19.68 7.24 1.37
C GLU A 272 20.36 7.00 2.72
N ILE A 273 20.12 5.84 3.33
CA ILE A 273 20.82 5.35 4.53
C ILE A 273 22.22 4.86 4.14
N SER A 274 22.29 4.12 3.05
CA SER A 274 23.50 3.62 2.42
C SER A 274 23.28 3.54 0.91
N ALA A 275 24.34 3.35 0.12
CA ALA A 275 24.23 3.35 -1.34
C ALA A 275 23.16 2.38 -1.86
N GLY A 276 22.11 2.90 -2.47
CA GLY A 276 20.98 2.16 -3.00
C GLY A 276 19.97 1.68 -1.94
N SER A 277 20.07 2.14 -0.70
CA SER A 277 19.19 1.78 0.41
C SER A 277 18.52 3.02 1.00
N SER A 278 17.28 3.26 0.61
CA SER A 278 16.46 4.36 1.13
C SER A 278 15.64 3.92 2.34
N HIS A 279 15.17 4.90 3.11
CA HIS A 279 14.31 4.69 4.27
C HIS A 279 12.97 4.05 3.87
N HIS A 280 12.41 3.22 4.74
CA HIS A 280 11.02 2.80 4.64
C HIS A 280 10.17 3.71 5.51
N VAL A 281 9.50 4.66 4.90
CA VAL A 281 8.65 5.65 5.59
C VAL A 281 7.28 5.05 5.85
N THR A 282 6.83 5.06 7.10
CA THR A 282 5.56 4.44 7.51
C THR A 282 4.60 5.39 8.19
N ASP A 283 5.06 6.59 8.51
CA ASP A 283 4.23 7.59 9.16
C ASP A 283 4.64 9.01 8.76
N LEU A 284 3.67 9.89 8.59
CA LEU A 284 3.85 11.30 8.22
C LEU A 284 2.83 12.13 8.98
N GLU A 285 3.31 13.18 9.65
CA GLU A 285 2.49 14.15 10.37
C GLU A 285 2.91 15.57 10.05
N LEU A 286 1.98 16.52 10.19
CA LEU A 286 2.26 17.97 10.15
C LEU A 286 1.94 18.58 11.50
N ASP A 287 2.92 19.29 12.07
CA ASP A 287 2.66 20.08 13.26
C ASP A 287 1.93 21.41 12.95
N SER A 288 1.56 22.15 13.98
CA SER A 288 0.84 23.43 13.83
C SER A 288 1.67 24.54 13.16
N ASN A 289 2.97 24.36 12.99
CA ASN A 289 3.87 25.24 12.24
C ASN A 289 4.09 24.75 10.80
N ASN A 290 3.33 23.73 10.37
CA ASN A 290 3.48 23.13 9.05
C ASN A 290 4.82 22.42 8.84
N ARG A 291 5.50 22.01 9.93
CA ARG A 291 6.71 21.19 9.91
C ARG A 291 6.31 19.74 9.63
N LEU A 292 6.99 19.10 8.69
CA LEU A 292 6.79 17.71 8.36
C LEU A 292 7.58 16.81 9.32
N ILE A 293 6.89 15.87 9.98
CA ILE A 293 7.47 14.84 10.84
C ILE A 293 7.35 13.50 10.13
N VAL A 294 8.42 12.71 10.15
CA VAL A 294 8.55 11.46 9.39
C VAL A 294 8.95 10.33 10.33
N GLY A 295 8.15 9.29 10.40
CA GLY A 295 8.45 8.04 11.11
C GLY A 295 8.88 6.93 10.14
N THR A 296 9.88 6.14 10.52
CA THR A 296 10.41 5.06 9.68
C THR A 296 10.29 3.69 10.32
N ARG A 297 10.45 2.68 9.49
CA ARG A 297 10.67 1.30 9.92
C ARG A 297 11.89 0.68 9.22
N THR A 298 12.32 -0.45 9.73
CA THR A 298 13.35 -1.26 9.09
C THR A 298 12.95 -1.62 7.66
N ASN A 299 13.80 -1.26 6.71
CA ASN A 299 13.59 -1.55 5.30
C ASN A 299 13.90 -3.02 4.96
N THR A 300 13.83 -3.40 3.70
CA THR A 300 14.08 -4.77 3.24
C THR A 300 15.55 -5.20 3.34
N PHE A 301 16.47 -4.27 3.61
CA PHE A 301 17.90 -4.54 3.84
C PHE A 301 18.26 -4.62 5.32
N GLY A 302 17.29 -4.43 6.21
CA GLY A 302 17.50 -4.44 7.66
C GLY A 302 18.00 -3.11 8.24
N GLU A 303 17.80 -2.00 7.51
CA GLU A 303 18.31 -0.68 7.86
C GLU A 303 17.19 0.34 8.15
N GLY A 304 17.53 1.42 8.84
CA GLY A 304 16.71 2.63 9.00
C GLY A 304 15.48 2.50 9.87
N GLY A 305 15.40 1.46 10.71
CA GLY A 305 14.25 1.25 11.60
C GLY A 305 14.22 2.19 12.80
N GLY A 306 13.01 2.53 13.27
CA GLY A 306 12.81 3.26 14.51
C GLY A 306 13.32 4.71 14.51
N GLN A 307 13.44 5.34 13.35
CA GLN A 307 13.95 6.72 13.24
C GLN A 307 12.81 7.72 13.09
N ILE A 308 13.05 8.93 13.56
CA ILE A 308 12.17 10.09 13.37
C ILE A 308 12.98 11.21 12.71
N PHE A 309 12.41 11.83 11.71
CA PHE A 309 12.96 13.01 11.05
C PHE A 309 11.96 14.15 11.08
N TYR A 310 12.46 15.37 10.95
CA TYR A 310 11.61 16.53 10.68
C TYR A 310 12.18 17.39 9.56
N SER A 311 11.30 18.13 8.90
CA SER A 311 11.68 19.09 7.87
C SER A 311 10.77 20.32 7.91
N ASP A 312 11.38 21.51 7.94
CA ASP A 312 10.67 22.79 7.88
C ASP A 312 10.35 23.21 6.44
N ASP A 313 11.19 22.79 5.48
CA ASP A 313 11.16 23.23 4.08
C ASP A 313 10.79 22.12 3.07
N GLY A 314 10.70 20.86 3.53
CA GLY A 314 10.45 19.70 2.68
C GLY A 314 11.63 19.34 1.76
N VAL A 315 12.83 19.84 2.07
CA VAL A 315 14.08 19.60 1.33
C VAL A 315 15.17 19.07 2.26
N ILE A 316 15.35 19.70 3.41
CA ILE A 316 16.33 19.31 4.42
C ILE A 316 15.61 18.54 5.52
N PHE A 317 16.04 17.30 5.74
CA PHE A 317 15.51 16.44 6.80
C PHE A 317 16.55 16.26 7.90
N ASN A 318 16.18 16.63 9.10
CA ASN A 318 17.00 16.51 10.29
C ASN A 318 16.51 15.33 11.13
N GLN A 319 17.40 14.44 11.51
CA GLN A 319 17.04 13.31 12.35
C GLN A 319 16.89 13.75 13.81
N ILE A 320 15.76 13.39 14.41
CA ILE A 320 15.54 13.50 15.85
C ILE A 320 16.32 12.38 16.53
N ASN A 321 17.11 12.71 17.54
CA ASN A 321 17.96 11.72 18.22
C ASN A 321 17.12 10.79 19.11
N THR A 322 16.88 9.60 18.63
CA THR A 322 16.18 8.52 19.37
C THR A 322 17.13 7.41 19.85
N ASN A 323 18.45 7.53 19.59
CA ASN A 323 19.41 6.47 19.88
C ASN A 323 19.50 6.10 21.38
N ALA A 324 19.24 7.06 22.27
CA ALA A 324 19.21 6.82 23.71
C ALA A 324 18.03 5.95 24.16
N LEU A 325 17.03 5.76 23.31
CA LEU A 325 15.78 5.04 23.63
C LEU A 325 15.87 3.54 23.31
N GLY A 326 16.81 3.13 22.46
CA GLY A 326 17.02 1.73 22.08
C GLY A 326 17.00 1.47 20.57
N THR A 327 16.98 0.19 20.19
CA THR A 327 16.88 -0.25 18.80
C THR A 327 15.46 -0.74 18.51
N PHE A 328 14.83 -0.13 17.51
CA PHE A 328 13.43 -0.38 17.17
C PHE A 328 13.27 -0.73 15.69
N ASP A 329 12.22 -1.47 15.37
CA ASP A 329 11.84 -1.80 13.98
C ASP A 329 11.04 -0.67 13.34
N ARG A 330 10.05 -0.14 14.07
CA ARG A 330 9.10 0.84 13.53
C ARG A 330 8.78 1.92 14.53
N THR A 331 8.59 3.12 14.02
CA THR A 331 8.09 4.26 14.77
C THR A 331 6.73 4.70 14.23
N PHE A 332 5.84 5.03 15.17
CA PHE A 332 4.62 5.78 14.94
C PHE A 332 4.78 7.12 15.65
N VAL A 333 4.45 8.18 14.95
CA VAL A 333 4.52 9.55 15.48
C VAL A 333 3.15 10.19 15.44
N ASP A 334 2.91 11.08 16.37
CA ASP A 334 1.73 11.95 16.40
C ASP A 334 2.13 13.31 16.98
N VAL A 335 1.50 14.36 16.51
CA VAL A 335 1.81 15.73 16.87
C VAL A 335 0.62 16.41 17.52
N SER A 336 0.87 17.26 18.48
CA SER A 336 -0.22 18.06 19.05
C SER A 336 -0.68 19.12 18.05
N PRO A 337 -1.98 19.21 17.75
CA PRO A 337 -2.50 20.22 16.83
C PRO A 337 -2.42 21.65 17.37
N SER A 338 -2.18 21.82 18.67
CA SER A 338 -2.17 23.13 19.34
C SER A 338 -0.78 23.58 19.82
N ASP A 339 0.20 22.67 19.87
CA ASP A 339 1.56 22.97 20.33
C ASP A 339 2.58 22.17 19.51
N PRO A 340 3.35 22.83 18.63
CA PRO A 340 4.30 22.16 17.74
C PRO A 340 5.49 21.52 18.48
N ASN A 341 5.70 21.86 19.76
CA ASN A 341 6.74 21.23 20.58
C ASN A 341 6.30 19.90 21.18
N VAL A 342 4.99 19.61 21.18
CA VAL A 342 4.47 18.39 21.80
C VAL A 342 4.33 17.29 20.74
N LEU A 343 5.19 16.27 20.87
CA LEU A 343 5.20 15.08 20.04
C LEU A 343 4.94 13.84 20.91
N TYR A 344 4.29 12.86 20.31
CA TYR A 344 4.18 11.50 20.85
C TYR A 344 4.83 10.52 19.87
N ALA A 345 5.54 9.54 20.41
CA ALA A 345 6.11 8.47 19.61
C ALA A 345 5.90 7.11 20.26
N MET A 346 5.53 6.12 19.46
CA MET A 346 5.48 4.72 19.84
C MET A 346 6.50 3.94 19.02
N PHE A 347 7.23 3.04 19.68
CA PHE A 347 8.25 2.24 19.04
C PHE A 347 7.95 0.75 19.15
N GLU A 348 7.96 0.09 18.00
CA GLU A 348 7.84 -1.36 17.87
C GLU A 348 9.25 -1.99 18.04
N ASN A 349 9.36 -2.98 18.92
CA ASN A 349 10.61 -3.70 19.14
C ASN A 349 10.88 -4.67 17.98
N ALA A 350 12.10 -4.62 17.45
CA ALA A 350 12.51 -5.41 16.29
C ALA A 350 12.45 -6.94 16.50
N ASN A 351 12.59 -7.42 17.74
CA ASN A 351 12.61 -8.84 18.04
C ASN A 351 11.23 -9.41 18.36
N THR A 352 10.35 -8.61 18.92
CA THR A 352 9.04 -9.08 19.41
C THR A 352 7.87 -8.65 18.53
N GLY A 353 8.02 -7.58 17.74
CA GLY A 353 6.94 -6.99 16.95
C GLY A 353 5.85 -6.30 17.78
N PHE A 354 6.12 -6.05 19.07
CA PHE A 354 5.20 -5.35 19.98
C PHE A 354 5.68 -3.93 20.24
N ILE A 355 4.72 -3.03 20.51
CA ILE A 355 5.04 -1.69 21.05
C ILE A 355 5.60 -1.86 22.45
N THR A 356 6.86 -1.50 22.63
CA THR A 356 7.57 -1.62 23.91
C THR A 356 7.91 -0.29 24.54
N TRP A 357 7.74 0.81 23.79
CA TRP A 357 8.05 2.14 24.27
C TRP A 357 7.03 3.15 23.75
N LEU A 358 6.54 3.98 24.62
CA LEU A 358 5.70 5.14 24.34
C LEU A 358 6.33 6.35 25.02
N GLY A 359 6.51 7.43 24.33
CA GLY A 359 7.06 8.66 24.88
C GLY A 359 6.35 9.92 24.44
N LYS A 360 6.55 10.96 25.22
CA LYS A 360 6.14 12.34 24.95
C LYS A 360 7.39 13.22 24.94
N SER A 361 7.50 14.05 23.94
CA SER A 361 8.39 15.21 23.93
C SER A 361 7.55 16.49 24.14
N GLU A 362 8.15 17.49 24.78
CA GLU A 362 7.58 18.83 25.00
C GLU A 362 8.51 19.92 24.48
N ASP A 363 9.53 19.55 23.71
CA ASP A 363 10.57 20.41 23.18
C ASP A 363 10.89 20.13 21.69
N GLY A 364 9.89 19.65 20.94
CA GLY A 364 10.04 19.42 19.49
C GLY A 364 10.85 18.17 19.15
N GLY A 365 11.04 17.24 20.10
CA GLY A 365 11.74 15.98 19.89
C GLY A 365 13.18 15.96 20.45
N ASP A 366 13.66 17.05 21.06
CA ASP A 366 15.00 17.12 21.64
C ASP A 366 15.16 16.19 22.84
N THR A 367 14.13 16.15 23.71
CA THR A 367 14.10 15.22 24.84
C THR A 367 12.77 14.46 24.90
N TRP A 368 12.82 13.24 25.48
CA TRP A 368 11.66 12.35 25.56
C TRP A 368 11.44 11.85 26.97
N THR A 369 10.19 11.92 27.42
CA THR A 369 9.73 11.33 28.67
C THR A 369 8.94 10.08 28.35
N GLN A 370 9.41 8.92 28.83
CA GLN A 370 8.66 7.66 28.68
C GLN A 370 7.34 7.73 29.47
N LYS A 371 6.26 7.30 28.83
CA LYS A 371 4.94 7.16 29.44
C LYS A 371 4.66 5.68 29.72
N THR A 372 3.92 5.44 30.78
CA THR A 372 3.50 4.07 31.11
C THR A 372 2.51 3.59 30.05
N ILE A 373 2.84 2.48 29.41
CA ILE A 373 1.88 1.76 28.57
C ILE A 373 0.91 1.06 29.53
N GLY A 374 -0.38 1.36 29.39
CA GLY A 374 -1.41 0.70 30.20
C GLY A 374 -1.38 -0.80 29.94
N VAL A 375 -1.35 -1.57 31.00
CA VAL A 375 -1.57 -3.03 30.93
C VAL A 375 -3.07 -3.30 31.05
N ASP A 376 -3.55 -4.34 30.34
CA ASP A 376 -4.92 -4.81 30.51
C ASP A 376 -5.13 -5.41 31.92
N GLU A 377 -6.37 -5.77 32.24
CA GLU A 377 -6.72 -6.42 33.50
C GLU A 377 -6.01 -7.76 33.78
N ASN A 378 -5.33 -8.33 32.76
CA ASN A 378 -4.54 -9.54 32.84
C ASN A 378 -3.02 -9.25 32.94
N GLY A 379 -2.63 -7.98 32.96
CA GLY A 379 -1.22 -7.57 33.09
C GLY A 379 -0.41 -7.64 31.81
N ASN A 380 -1.08 -7.69 30.63
CA ASN A 380 -0.42 -7.67 29.32
C ASN A 380 -0.35 -6.27 28.73
#